data_209ef21a45ba739db462ada013966efd
#
_entry.id   209ef21a45ba739db462ada013966efd
#
_cell.length_a   1.000
_cell.length_b   1.000
_cell.length_c   1.000
_cell.angle_alpha   90.00
_cell.angle_beta   90.00
_cell.angle_gamma   90.00
#
_symmetry.space_group_name_H-M   'P 1'
#
loop_
_entity.id
_entity.type
_entity.pdbx_description
1 polymer ?
#
loop_
_entity_poly.entity_id
_entity_poly.type
_entity_poly.pdbx_seq_one_letter_code
_entity_poly.pdbx_strand_id
1 'polypeptide(L)'
;MEITAFLDRKLTRRFETYDVDRDGYVERSDFEQAGARTTAAFGLSDDDLRAKRFHEQQLGVWDHLVAVTDTNDDDRISLTEYKTAFARRLIGRPESFDDNYLPFLDALVAVADHDGDGHLGVDEYVRWSEALVNLRSTDARAVHARLDHDGDGLVSTDDLLAAIRAYYFSEDPDGPGAWLFGPLD
;
A
#
# COMPACT_ATOMS: atom_id res chain seq x y z
N MET A 1 -18.91 -0.49 12.33
CA MET A 1 -19.29 0.49 11.27
C MET A 1 -19.90 -0.31 10.14
N GLU A 2 -20.97 0.18 9.51
CA GLU A 2 -21.51 -0.45 8.31
C GLU A 2 -20.57 -0.10 7.14
N ILE A 3 -20.15 -1.09 6.37
CA ILE A 3 -19.28 -0.89 5.20
C ILE A 3 -20.20 -0.53 4.02
N THR A 4 -20.00 0.65 3.42
CA THR A 4 -20.72 1.04 2.21
C THR A 4 -20.27 0.22 1.01
N ALA A 5 -21.07 0.15 -0.05
CA ALA A 5 -20.71 -0.57 -1.27
C ALA A 5 -19.43 0.01 -1.92
N PHE A 6 -19.16 1.30 -1.77
CA PHE A 6 -17.95 1.93 -2.27
C PHE A 6 -16.72 1.51 -1.46
N LEU A 7 -16.82 1.57 -0.13
CA LEU A 7 -15.74 1.13 0.75
C LEU A 7 -15.48 -0.38 0.60
N ASP A 8 -16.52 -1.19 0.43
CA ASP A 8 -16.39 -2.63 0.18
C ASP A 8 -15.53 -2.93 -1.05
N ARG A 9 -15.75 -2.21 -2.17
CA ARG A 9 -14.91 -2.33 -3.37
C ARG A 9 -13.46 -1.90 -3.11
N LYS A 10 -13.25 -0.79 -2.40
CA LYS A 10 -11.88 -0.36 -2.03
C LYS A 10 -11.16 -1.40 -1.18
N LEU A 11 -11.82 -1.96 -0.18
CA LEU A 11 -11.23 -3.00 0.66
C LEU A 11 -10.94 -4.27 -0.14
N THR A 12 -11.84 -4.68 -1.04
CA THR A 12 -11.58 -5.80 -1.95
C THR A 12 -10.35 -5.52 -2.81
N ARG A 13 -10.29 -4.34 -3.44
CA ARG A 13 -9.16 -3.95 -4.28
C ARG A 13 -7.84 -3.91 -3.50
N ARG A 14 -7.86 -3.39 -2.27
CA ARG A 14 -6.66 -3.40 -1.41
C ARG A 14 -6.22 -4.81 -1.05
N PHE A 15 -7.15 -5.69 -0.70
CA PHE A 15 -6.86 -7.10 -0.45
C PHE A 15 -6.16 -7.76 -1.64
N GLU A 16 -6.68 -7.57 -2.86
CA GLU A 16 -6.09 -8.08 -4.10
C GLU A 16 -4.66 -7.56 -4.38
N THR A 17 -4.28 -6.41 -3.83
CA THR A 17 -2.88 -5.93 -3.94
C THR A 17 -1.94 -6.61 -2.98
N TYR A 18 -2.45 -7.20 -1.91
CA TYR A 18 -1.68 -8.02 -0.98
C TYR A 18 -1.57 -9.48 -1.45
N ASP A 19 -2.69 -10.06 -1.92
CA ASP A 19 -2.78 -11.43 -2.46
C ASP A 19 -2.05 -11.51 -3.82
N VAL A 20 -0.75 -11.75 -3.75
CA VAL A 20 0.16 -11.66 -4.92
C VAL A 20 0.00 -12.83 -5.85
N ASP A 21 -0.21 -14.02 -5.32
CA ASP A 21 -0.35 -15.26 -6.08
C ASP A 21 -1.81 -15.60 -6.44
N ARG A 22 -2.76 -14.80 -5.89
CA ARG A 22 -4.21 -14.88 -6.14
C ARG A 22 -4.82 -16.22 -5.72
N ASP A 23 -4.37 -16.74 -4.60
CA ASP A 23 -4.93 -17.95 -4.01
C ASP A 23 -6.18 -17.66 -3.16
N GLY A 24 -6.51 -16.38 -2.95
CA GLY A 24 -7.67 -15.90 -2.18
C GLY A 24 -7.37 -15.66 -0.71
N TYR A 25 -6.12 -15.76 -0.32
CA TYR A 25 -5.62 -15.46 1.02
C TYR A 25 -4.48 -14.47 0.94
N VAL A 26 -4.23 -13.78 2.02
CA VAL A 26 -3.04 -12.96 2.21
C VAL A 26 -2.19 -13.64 3.28
N GLU A 27 -0.93 -13.91 2.94
CA GLU A 27 0.03 -14.62 3.75
C GLU A 27 1.33 -13.81 3.90
N ARG A 28 2.18 -14.25 4.82
CA ARG A 28 3.51 -13.66 5.02
C ARG A 28 4.34 -13.70 3.74
N SER A 29 4.24 -14.79 2.98
CA SER A 29 4.94 -15.00 1.72
C SER A 29 4.61 -13.96 0.66
N ASP A 30 3.38 -13.41 0.64
CA ASP A 30 2.99 -12.33 -0.27
C ASP A 30 3.79 -11.06 0.00
N PHE A 31 3.92 -10.71 1.29
CA PHE A 31 4.70 -9.56 1.72
C PHE A 31 6.18 -9.74 1.41
N GLU A 32 6.74 -10.92 1.66
CA GLU A 32 8.14 -11.24 1.35
C GLU A 32 8.41 -11.13 -0.16
N GLN A 33 7.54 -11.69 -0.99
CA GLN A 33 7.66 -11.64 -2.45
C GLN A 33 7.50 -10.20 -2.99
N ALA A 34 6.51 -9.44 -2.50
CA ALA A 34 6.30 -8.06 -2.92
C ALA A 34 7.50 -7.18 -2.53
N GLY A 35 8.05 -7.36 -1.33
CA GLY A 35 9.25 -6.67 -0.86
C GLY A 35 10.47 -6.96 -1.73
N ALA A 36 10.73 -8.25 -2.00
CA ALA A 36 11.85 -8.69 -2.84
C ALA A 36 11.74 -8.14 -4.28
N ARG A 37 10.53 -8.16 -4.88
CA ARG A 37 10.30 -7.56 -6.20
C ARG A 37 10.58 -6.06 -6.20
N THR A 38 10.15 -5.35 -5.15
CA THR A 38 10.34 -3.90 -5.04
C THR A 38 11.83 -3.55 -4.96
N THR A 39 12.58 -4.15 -4.07
CA THR A 39 14.02 -3.87 -3.95
C THR A 39 14.80 -4.26 -5.19
N ALA A 40 14.46 -5.39 -5.83
CA ALA A 40 15.05 -5.81 -7.10
C ALA A 40 14.74 -4.84 -8.25
N ALA A 41 13.53 -4.27 -8.30
CA ALA A 41 13.15 -3.29 -9.31
C ALA A 41 14.05 -2.05 -9.27
N PHE A 42 14.53 -1.66 -8.09
CA PHE A 42 15.47 -0.53 -7.91
C PHE A 42 16.95 -0.96 -7.87
N GLY A 43 17.24 -2.23 -8.18
CA GLY A 43 18.61 -2.74 -8.26
C GLY A 43 19.35 -2.81 -6.92
N LEU A 44 18.61 -2.85 -5.82
CA LEU A 44 19.19 -2.97 -4.48
C LEU A 44 19.54 -4.43 -4.18
N SER A 45 20.70 -4.64 -3.57
CA SER A 45 21.09 -5.96 -3.05
C SER A 45 20.48 -6.21 -1.68
N ASP A 46 20.42 -7.48 -1.27
CA ASP A 46 19.93 -7.88 0.05
C ASP A 46 20.76 -7.27 1.21
N ASP A 47 21.99 -6.83 0.94
CA ASP A 47 22.85 -6.19 1.92
C ASP A 47 22.65 -4.67 2.01
N ASP A 48 21.93 -4.04 1.08
CA ASP A 48 21.61 -2.61 1.14
C ASP A 48 20.75 -2.31 2.38
N LEU A 49 21.14 -1.28 3.13
CA LEU A 49 20.44 -0.91 4.37
C LEU A 49 19.01 -0.43 4.11
N ARG A 50 18.76 0.20 2.95
CA ARG A 50 17.41 0.63 2.55
C ARG A 50 16.51 -0.58 2.29
N ALA A 51 17.03 -1.59 1.57
CA ALA A 51 16.34 -2.84 1.32
C ALA A 51 16.00 -3.55 2.62
N LYS A 52 16.96 -3.70 3.53
CA LYS A 52 16.73 -4.32 4.85
C LYS A 52 15.65 -3.60 5.66
N ARG A 53 15.76 -2.25 5.74
CA ARG A 53 14.76 -1.44 6.45
C ARG A 53 13.37 -1.56 5.82
N PHE A 54 13.28 -1.54 4.49
CA PHE A 54 12.02 -1.69 3.79
C PHE A 54 11.37 -3.05 4.06
N HIS A 55 12.13 -4.14 3.98
CA HIS A 55 11.64 -5.48 4.29
C HIS A 55 11.17 -5.59 5.74
N GLU A 56 11.90 -5.01 6.69
CA GLU A 56 11.50 -4.98 8.11
C GLU A 56 10.16 -4.26 8.29
N GLN A 57 10.00 -3.07 7.71
CA GLN A 57 8.76 -2.32 7.80
C GLN A 57 7.60 -3.02 7.10
N GLN A 58 7.84 -3.64 5.95
CA GLN A 58 6.84 -4.42 5.22
C GLN A 58 6.34 -5.63 6.03
N LEU A 59 7.26 -6.36 6.65
CA LEU A 59 6.89 -7.47 7.53
C LEU A 59 6.22 -7.00 8.82
N GLY A 60 6.59 -5.82 9.33
CA GLY A 60 5.86 -5.17 10.42
C GLY A 60 4.40 -4.86 10.08
N VAL A 61 4.11 -4.48 8.83
CA VAL A 61 2.72 -4.34 8.36
C VAL A 61 1.99 -5.68 8.37
N TRP A 62 2.63 -6.75 7.90
CA TRP A 62 2.09 -8.11 7.97
C TRP A 62 1.79 -8.54 9.40
N ASP A 63 2.78 -8.43 10.29
CA ASP A 63 2.66 -8.86 11.68
C ASP A 63 1.52 -8.13 12.41
N HIS A 64 1.37 -6.82 12.13
CA HIS A 64 0.22 -6.06 12.65
C HIS A 64 -1.10 -6.54 12.04
N LEU A 65 -1.14 -6.76 10.73
CA LEU A 65 -2.34 -7.14 10.01
C LEU A 65 -2.86 -8.50 10.50
N VAL A 66 -2.01 -9.54 10.51
CA VAL A 66 -2.40 -10.88 10.97
C VAL A 66 -2.86 -10.86 12.41
N ALA A 67 -2.18 -10.14 13.29
CA ALA A 67 -2.54 -10.06 14.72
C ALA A 67 -3.94 -9.49 14.98
N VAL A 68 -4.50 -8.68 14.05
CA VAL A 68 -5.82 -8.05 14.22
C VAL A 68 -6.91 -8.65 13.35
N THR A 69 -6.54 -9.46 12.35
CA THR A 69 -7.49 -10.00 11.35
C THR A 69 -7.66 -11.50 11.40
N ASP A 70 -6.59 -12.25 11.66
CA ASP A 70 -6.66 -13.71 11.73
C ASP A 70 -7.49 -14.12 12.97
N THR A 71 -8.67 -14.66 12.69
CA THR A 71 -9.64 -15.04 13.74
C THR A 71 -9.69 -16.53 14.01
N ASN A 72 -9.05 -17.32 13.18
CA ASN A 72 -9.05 -18.77 13.23
C ASN A 72 -7.67 -19.39 13.54
N ASP A 73 -6.64 -18.52 13.70
CA ASP A 73 -5.25 -18.87 14.01
C ASP A 73 -4.64 -19.82 12.95
N ASP A 74 -4.90 -19.56 11.66
CA ASP A 74 -4.33 -20.33 10.54
C ASP A 74 -3.16 -19.63 9.83
N ASP A 75 -2.73 -18.48 10.35
CA ASP A 75 -1.68 -17.62 9.80
C ASP A 75 -1.98 -17.13 8.36
N ARG A 76 -3.25 -17.08 8.00
CA ARG A 76 -3.76 -16.63 6.70
C ARG A 76 -4.88 -15.62 6.92
N ILE A 77 -5.04 -14.69 6.01
CA ILE A 77 -6.09 -13.68 6.07
C ILE A 77 -7.00 -13.83 4.86
N SER A 78 -8.24 -14.23 5.09
CA SER A 78 -9.27 -14.23 4.04
C SER A 78 -9.82 -12.81 3.82
N LEU A 79 -10.42 -12.57 2.64
CA LEU A 79 -11.11 -11.30 2.36
C LEU A 79 -12.22 -10.99 3.40
N THR A 80 -12.90 -12.03 3.90
CA THR A 80 -13.93 -11.87 4.91
C THR A 80 -13.37 -11.39 6.24
N GLU A 81 -12.26 -11.95 6.69
CA GLU A 81 -11.56 -11.54 7.91
C GLU A 81 -11.05 -10.12 7.78
N TYR A 82 -10.40 -9.79 6.67
CA TYR A 82 -9.91 -8.44 6.38
C TYR A 82 -11.01 -7.40 6.48
N LYS A 83 -12.14 -7.60 5.77
CA LYS A 83 -13.29 -6.68 5.82
C LYS A 83 -13.94 -6.60 7.19
N THR A 84 -14.03 -7.73 7.90
CA THR A 84 -14.60 -7.79 9.25
C THR A 84 -13.75 -7.01 10.24
N ALA A 85 -12.43 -7.17 10.19
CA ALA A 85 -11.51 -6.44 11.05
C ALA A 85 -11.57 -4.94 10.78
N PHE A 86 -11.67 -4.53 9.51
CA PHE A 86 -11.86 -3.12 9.15
C PHE A 86 -13.17 -2.57 9.73
N ALA A 87 -14.30 -3.26 9.54
CA ALA A 87 -15.60 -2.86 10.08
C ALA A 87 -15.60 -2.70 11.61
N ARG A 88 -14.80 -3.51 12.31
CA ARG A 88 -14.59 -3.44 13.77
C ARG A 88 -13.57 -2.38 14.20
N ARG A 89 -12.99 -1.64 13.25
CA ARG A 89 -11.93 -0.65 13.49
C ARG A 89 -10.67 -1.23 14.12
N LEU A 90 -10.34 -2.46 13.80
CA LEU A 90 -9.09 -3.10 14.19
C LEU A 90 -7.97 -2.71 13.21
N ILE A 91 -8.33 -2.46 11.94
CA ILE A 91 -7.45 -1.92 10.91
C ILE A 91 -7.85 -0.46 10.63
N GLY A 92 -6.87 0.39 10.37
CA GLY A 92 -7.13 1.77 9.92
C GLY A 92 -7.85 2.61 10.97
N ARG A 93 -7.27 2.75 12.16
CA ARG A 93 -7.76 3.71 13.16
C ARG A 93 -7.26 5.11 12.80
N PRO A 94 -8.18 6.09 12.60
CA PRO A 94 -7.75 7.44 12.22
C PRO A 94 -6.77 8.09 13.19
N GLU A 95 -6.85 7.75 14.48
CA GLU A 95 -6.06 8.35 15.55
C GLU A 95 -4.59 7.92 15.56
N SER A 96 -4.29 6.73 15.04
CA SER A 96 -2.93 6.16 14.99
C SER A 96 -2.49 5.80 13.57
N PHE A 97 -3.24 6.26 12.57
CA PHE A 97 -3.00 5.87 11.19
C PHE A 97 -1.63 6.33 10.69
N ASP A 98 -1.33 7.60 10.91
CA ASP A 98 -0.09 8.20 10.45
C ASP A 98 1.13 7.55 11.13
N ASP A 99 1.07 7.33 12.44
CA ASP A 99 2.14 6.69 13.21
C ASP A 99 2.47 5.27 12.71
N ASN A 100 1.45 4.57 12.22
CA ASN A 100 1.62 3.20 11.71
C ASN A 100 2.11 3.16 10.25
N TYR A 101 1.72 4.13 9.41
CA TYR A 101 2.05 4.13 7.98
C TYR A 101 3.32 4.89 7.63
N LEU A 102 3.63 5.98 8.34
CA LEU A 102 4.81 6.81 8.04
C LEU A 102 6.13 6.02 8.00
N PRO A 103 6.46 5.16 8.97
CA PRO A 103 7.73 4.42 8.92
C PRO A 103 7.87 3.52 7.69
N PHE A 104 6.75 2.94 7.24
CA PHE A 104 6.71 2.14 6.02
C PHE A 104 6.87 3.02 4.77
N LEU A 105 6.17 4.16 4.69
CA LEU A 105 6.26 5.07 3.55
C LEU A 105 7.65 5.69 3.43
N ASP A 106 8.26 6.09 4.55
CA ASP A 106 9.64 6.58 4.56
C ASP A 106 10.62 5.54 4.04
N ALA A 107 10.44 4.28 4.44
CA ALA A 107 11.28 3.19 3.96
C ALA A 107 11.03 2.89 2.47
N LEU A 108 9.79 3.00 2.00
CA LEU A 108 9.42 2.84 0.60
C LEU A 108 10.04 3.94 -0.26
N VAL A 109 9.88 5.21 0.14
CA VAL A 109 10.46 6.35 -0.59
C VAL A 109 11.98 6.23 -0.63
N ALA A 110 12.63 5.86 0.47
CA ALA A 110 14.09 5.65 0.49
C ALA A 110 14.59 4.56 -0.49
N VAL A 111 13.74 3.57 -0.83
CA VAL A 111 14.03 2.57 -1.86
C VAL A 111 13.74 3.11 -3.25
N ALA A 112 12.63 3.83 -3.42
CA ALA A 112 12.08 4.22 -4.71
C ALA A 112 12.68 5.53 -5.26
N ASP A 113 13.08 6.44 -4.40
CA ASP A 113 13.80 7.67 -4.73
C ASP A 113 15.19 7.33 -5.27
N HIS A 114 15.32 7.31 -6.59
CA HIS A 114 16.54 6.89 -7.28
C HIS A 114 17.52 8.03 -7.48
N ASP A 115 17.01 9.24 -7.68
CA ASP A 115 17.84 10.42 -7.90
C ASP A 115 18.20 11.18 -6.60
N GLY A 116 17.56 10.83 -5.48
CA GLY A 116 17.90 11.33 -4.15
C GLY A 116 17.33 12.72 -3.86
N ASP A 117 16.23 13.11 -4.54
CA ASP A 117 15.58 14.42 -4.34
C ASP A 117 14.55 14.42 -3.18
N GLY A 118 14.25 13.25 -2.61
CA GLY A 118 13.33 13.05 -1.50
C GLY A 118 11.87 12.92 -1.91
N HIS A 119 11.59 12.82 -3.20
CA HIS A 119 10.25 12.71 -3.78
C HIS A 119 10.19 11.54 -4.75
N LEU A 120 9.03 11.30 -5.34
CA LEU A 120 8.86 10.29 -6.37
C LEU A 120 8.41 10.95 -7.68
N GLY A 121 9.31 10.99 -8.65
CA GLY A 121 8.98 11.30 -10.01
C GLY A 121 8.09 10.21 -10.64
N VAL A 122 7.46 10.52 -11.77
CA VAL A 122 6.48 9.62 -12.40
C VAL A 122 7.05 8.23 -12.73
N ASP A 123 8.31 8.11 -13.13
CA ASP A 123 8.91 6.83 -13.48
C ASP A 123 9.29 6.01 -12.25
N GLU A 124 9.68 6.65 -11.15
CA GLU A 124 9.92 6.03 -9.85
C GLU A 124 8.61 5.54 -9.24
N TYR A 125 7.58 6.39 -9.28
CA TYR A 125 6.23 6.05 -8.84
C TYR A 125 5.68 4.82 -9.59
N VAL A 126 5.79 4.80 -10.91
CA VAL A 126 5.36 3.67 -11.74
C VAL A 126 6.12 2.41 -11.34
N ARG A 127 7.45 2.49 -11.24
CA ARG A 127 8.31 1.34 -10.94
C ARG A 127 7.98 0.69 -9.61
N TRP A 128 7.83 1.47 -8.54
CA TRP A 128 7.48 0.88 -7.24
C TRP A 128 6.06 0.34 -7.21
N SER A 129 5.10 1.05 -7.81
CA SER A 129 3.70 0.62 -7.79
C SER A 129 3.45 -0.64 -8.61
N GLU A 130 4.17 -0.83 -9.71
CA GLU A 130 4.18 -2.11 -10.44
C GLU A 130 4.78 -3.23 -9.59
N ALA A 131 5.91 -2.98 -8.95
CA ALA A 131 6.63 -4.00 -8.18
C ALA A 131 5.92 -4.37 -6.87
N LEU A 132 5.42 -3.40 -6.11
CA LEU A 132 4.86 -3.61 -4.78
C LEU A 132 3.39 -4.03 -4.81
N VAL A 133 2.56 -3.31 -5.58
CA VAL A 133 1.10 -3.47 -5.56
C VAL A 133 0.53 -3.98 -6.89
N ASN A 134 1.40 -4.39 -7.80
CA ASN A 134 1.05 -4.97 -9.09
C ASN A 134 0.08 -4.08 -9.92
N LEU A 135 0.28 -2.75 -9.83
CA LEU A 135 -0.50 -1.77 -10.57
C LEU A 135 0.04 -1.66 -11.99
N ARG A 136 -0.84 -1.62 -13.00
CA ARG A 136 -0.41 -1.42 -14.40
C ARG A 136 0.21 -0.04 -14.57
N SER A 137 1.27 0.09 -15.37
CA SER A 137 1.96 1.37 -15.59
C SER A 137 1.05 2.48 -16.08
N THR A 138 0.02 2.19 -16.87
CA THR A 138 -0.98 3.17 -17.31
C THR A 138 -1.79 3.73 -16.13
N ASP A 139 -2.18 2.85 -15.22
CA ASP A 139 -2.96 3.23 -14.03
C ASP A 139 -2.06 3.95 -13.02
N ALA A 140 -0.83 3.49 -12.85
CA ALA A 140 0.17 4.14 -11.99
C ALA A 140 0.45 5.59 -12.42
N ARG A 141 0.62 5.84 -13.72
CA ARG A 141 0.78 7.22 -14.25
C ARG A 141 -0.45 8.09 -13.99
N ALA A 142 -1.64 7.51 -14.13
CA ALA A 142 -2.88 8.23 -13.86
C ALA A 142 -3.06 8.55 -12.37
N VAL A 143 -2.62 7.65 -11.49
CA VAL A 143 -2.63 7.87 -10.04
C VAL A 143 -1.60 8.93 -9.67
N HIS A 144 -0.35 8.84 -10.15
CA HIS A 144 0.68 9.84 -9.92
C HIS A 144 0.17 11.26 -10.26
N ALA A 145 -0.39 11.44 -11.47
CA ALA A 145 -0.93 12.73 -11.91
C ALA A 145 -2.09 13.27 -11.05
N ARG A 146 -2.75 12.42 -10.26
CA ARG A 146 -3.79 12.83 -9.31
C ARG A 146 -3.23 13.15 -7.93
N LEU A 147 -2.08 12.57 -7.58
CA LEU A 147 -1.39 12.83 -6.31
C LEU A 147 -0.55 14.10 -6.40
N ASP A 148 -0.03 14.42 -7.56
CA ASP A 148 0.69 15.65 -7.87
C ASP A 148 -0.31 16.83 -7.92
N HIS A 149 -0.63 17.40 -6.73
CA HIS A 149 -1.67 18.42 -6.60
C HIS A 149 -1.21 19.80 -7.06
N ASP A 150 0.07 20.10 -6.95
CA ASP A 150 0.66 21.41 -7.29
C ASP A 150 1.22 21.44 -8.72
N GLY A 151 1.30 20.29 -9.38
CA GLY A 151 1.69 20.15 -10.78
C GLY A 151 3.20 20.27 -11.01
N ASP A 152 4.01 20.00 -10.00
CA ASP A 152 5.47 20.05 -10.09
C ASP A 152 6.08 18.73 -10.65
N GLY A 153 5.26 17.70 -10.82
CA GLY A 153 5.65 16.39 -11.36
C GLY A 153 6.18 15.42 -10.31
N LEU A 154 6.09 15.77 -9.03
CA LEU A 154 6.64 15.00 -7.92
C LEU A 154 5.54 14.59 -6.92
N VAL A 155 5.75 13.47 -6.25
CA VAL A 155 4.88 12.97 -5.18
C VAL A 155 5.72 12.79 -3.91
N SER A 156 5.33 13.48 -2.85
CA SER A 156 5.98 13.41 -1.55
C SER A 156 5.44 12.26 -0.68
N THR A 157 6.14 11.95 0.42
CA THR A 157 5.63 11.04 1.47
C THR A 157 4.30 11.55 2.05
N ASP A 158 4.14 12.86 2.21
CA ASP A 158 2.90 13.46 2.73
C ASP A 158 1.73 13.29 1.75
N ASP A 159 1.96 13.41 0.44
CA ASP A 159 0.94 13.14 -0.59
C ASP A 159 0.49 11.69 -0.57
N LEU A 160 1.45 10.76 -0.45
CA LEU A 160 1.15 9.32 -0.31
C LEU A 160 0.34 9.05 0.96
N LEU A 161 0.74 9.60 2.09
CA LEU A 161 0.04 9.42 3.37
C LEU A 161 -1.39 9.97 3.28
N ALA A 162 -1.56 11.18 2.74
CA ALA A 162 -2.86 11.80 2.54
C ALA A 162 -3.76 10.95 1.63
N ALA A 163 -3.20 10.40 0.55
CA ALA A 163 -3.93 9.54 -0.38
C ALA A 163 -4.36 8.21 0.26
N ILE A 164 -3.46 7.56 1.00
CA ILE A 164 -3.76 6.31 1.71
C ILE A 164 -4.84 6.56 2.77
N ARG A 165 -4.73 7.68 3.51
CA ARG A 165 -5.74 8.10 4.47
C ARG A 165 -7.11 8.32 3.80
N ALA A 166 -7.14 9.05 2.68
CA ALA A 166 -8.35 9.24 1.90
C ALA A 166 -8.91 7.92 1.34
N TYR A 167 -8.05 6.98 0.96
CA TYR A 167 -8.47 5.67 0.51
C TYR A 167 -9.31 4.93 1.55
N TYR A 168 -8.89 4.94 2.81
CA TYR A 168 -9.60 4.22 3.88
C TYR A 168 -10.79 5.00 4.48
N PHE A 169 -10.72 6.33 4.49
CA PHE A 169 -11.66 7.14 5.30
C PHE A 169 -12.56 8.07 4.49
N SER A 170 -12.27 8.30 3.19
CA SER A 170 -13.13 9.12 2.34
C SER A 170 -14.12 8.25 1.55
N GLU A 171 -15.37 8.71 1.47
CA GLU A 171 -16.40 8.14 0.62
C GLU A 171 -16.55 8.90 -0.72
N ASP A 172 -15.66 9.87 -1.00
CA ASP A 172 -15.66 10.62 -2.24
C ASP A 172 -15.08 9.77 -3.39
N PRO A 173 -15.88 9.37 -4.39
CA PRO A 173 -15.42 8.55 -5.50
C PRO A 173 -14.49 9.28 -6.46
N ASP A 174 -14.48 10.61 -6.44
CA ASP A 174 -13.64 11.46 -7.28
C ASP A 174 -12.38 11.95 -6.54
N GLY A 175 -12.30 11.65 -5.23
CA GLY A 175 -11.18 12.05 -4.38
C GLY A 175 -9.87 11.35 -4.76
N PRO A 176 -8.71 11.96 -4.41
CA PRO A 176 -7.39 11.43 -4.80
C PRO A 176 -7.13 10.01 -4.29
N GLY A 177 -7.66 9.67 -3.11
CA GLY A 177 -7.52 8.33 -2.54
C GLY A 177 -8.34 7.25 -3.23
N ALA A 178 -9.40 7.59 -3.96
CA ALA A 178 -10.31 6.60 -4.54
C ALA A 178 -9.65 5.64 -5.54
N TRP A 179 -8.57 6.08 -6.18
CA TRP A 179 -7.89 5.38 -7.27
C TRP A 179 -6.47 4.94 -6.94
N LEU A 180 -6.06 5.06 -5.68
CA LEU A 180 -4.67 4.83 -5.26
C LEU A 180 -4.11 3.47 -5.69
N PHE A 181 -4.95 2.44 -5.67
CA PHE A 181 -4.59 1.08 -6.08
C PHE A 181 -5.19 0.69 -7.45
N GLY A 182 -5.50 1.67 -8.28
CA GLY A 182 -6.10 1.49 -9.59
C GLY A 182 -7.63 1.55 -9.59
N PRO A 183 -8.26 1.33 -10.76
CA PRO A 183 -9.70 1.41 -10.90
C PRO A 183 -10.41 0.37 -10.02
N LEU A 184 -11.57 0.77 -9.51
CA LEU A 184 -12.48 -0.11 -8.76
C LEU A 184 -13.50 -0.69 -9.74
N ASP A 185 -13.35 -1.95 -10.10
CA ASP A 185 -14.29 -2.67 -10.97
C ASP A 185 -15.61 -3.00 -10.25
#